data_3a58df512cd6b5a03e4c20fa8d24c4a2
#
_entry.id   3a58df512cd6b5a03e4c20fa8d24c4a2
#
_cell.length_a   1.000
_cell.length_b   1.000
_cell.length_c   1.000
_cell.angle_alpha   90.00
_cell.angle_beta   90.00
_cell.angle_gamma   90.00
#
_symmetry.space_group_name_H-M   'P 1'
#
loop_
_entity.id
_entity.type
_entity.pdbx_description
1 polymer ?
#
loop_
_entity_poly.entity_id
_entity_poly.type
_entity_poly.pdbx_seq_one_letter_code
_entity_poly.pdbx_strand_id
1 'polypeptide(L)'
;AGMQAQPATQSAATKAYMEAAERMHGPMTEGLQASDPDVAFVRGMIPHHQGAIDMAKVVLQYGKDDQTKKWASDVIRDQQREISEMQEWLKKNAR
;
A
#
# COMPACT_ATOMS: atom_id res chain seq x y z
N ALA A 1 -27.19 -19.48 0.29
CA ALA A 1 -26.55 -19.56 0.42
C ALA A 1 -25.48 -19.28 0.85
N GLY A 2 -25.55 -19.28 0.83
CA GLY A 2 -24.70 -19.25 1.02
C GLY A 2 -24.05 -18.79 1.34
N MET A 3 -23.91 -18.62 1.40
CA MET A 3 -23.26 -18.38 1.57
C MET A 3 -22.45 -17.87 1.87
N GLN A 4 -22.46 -17.61 1.80
CA GLN A 4 -21.82 -17.16 1.96
C GLN A 4 -20.72 -16.85 2.41
N ALA A 5 -20.62 -16.33 1.81
CA ALA A 5 -19.25 -16.07 2.04
C ALA A 5 -19.00 -15.90 3.49
N GLN A 6 -18.34 -16.73 4.04
CA GLN A 6 -18.17 -16.77 5.44
C GLN A 6 -16.93 -16.03 5.83
N PRO A 7 -17.03 -15.04 6.70
CA PRO A 7 -15.82 -14.44 7.23
C PRO A 7 -14.89 -15.45 7.87
N ALA A 8 -15.49 -16.46 8.51
CA ALA A 8 -14.69 -17.50 9.16
C ALA A 8 -13.90 -18.34 8.18
N THR A 9 -14.33 -18.34 6.88
CA THR A 9 -13.62 -19.10 5.87
C THR A 9 -12.75 -18.20 4.99
N GLN A 10 -12.57 -16.97 5.38
CA GLN A 10 -11.72 -16.05 4.67
C GLN A 10 -10.30 -16.62 4.62
N SER A 11 -9.69 -16.61 3.44
CA SER A 11 -8.35 -17.14 3.28
C SER A 11 -7.33 -16.27 4.00
N ALA A 12 -6.19 -16.86 4.29
CA ALA A 12 -5.08 -16.11 4.88
C ALA A 12 -4.66 -14.96 3.97
N ALA A 13 -4.67 -15.19 2.65
CA ALA A 13 -4.33 -14.13 1.70
C ALA A 13 -5.32 -12.98 1.78
N THR A 14 -6.63 -13.27 1.78
CA THR A 14 -7.63 -12.23 1.88
C THR A 14 -7.47 -11.42 3.16
N LYS A 15 -7.25 -12.10 4.26
CA LYS A 15 -7.04 -11.42 5.53
C LYS A 15 -5.81 -10.51 5.47
N ALA A 16 -4.73 -10.99 4.88
CA ALA A 16 -3.51 -10.20 4.75
C ALA A 16 -3.72 -8.97 3.88
N TYR A 17 -4.47 -9.10 2.77
CA TYR A 17 -4.80 -7.94 1.94
C TYR A 17 -5.62 -6.91 2.71
N MET A 18 -6.61 -7.37 3.46
CA MET A 18 -7.46 -6.45 4.21
C MET A 18 -6.68 -5.71 5.30
N GLU A 19 -5.75 -6.41 5.94
CA GLU A 19 -4.89 -5.78 6.94
C GLU A 19 -3.97 -4.74 6.30
N ALA A 20 -3.45 -5.03 5.12
CA ALA A 20 -2.63 -4.06 4.38
C ALA A 20 -3.44 -2.81 4.05
N ALA A 21 -4.67 -2.99 3.58
CA ALA A 21 -5.53 -1.86 3.25
C ALA A 21 -5.84 -1.01 4.49
N GLU A 22 -6.09 -1.65 5.62
CA GLU A 22 -6.39 -0.94 6.86
C GLU A 22 -5.20 -0.14 7.36
N ARG A 23 -4.01 -0.72 7.28
CA ARG A 23 -2.79 -0.01 7.71
C ARG A 23 -2.53 1.23 6.86
N MET A 24 -2.94 1.19 5.59
CA MET A 24 -2.74 2.29 4.67
C MET A 24 -3.72 3.43 4.91
N HIS A 25 -4.97 3.10 5.22
CA HIS A 25 -6.08 4.06 5.18
C HIS A 25 -5.89 5.24 6.12
N GLY A 26 -5.56 4.98 7.38
CA GLY A 26 -5.40 6.05 8.37
C GLY A 26 -4.28 7.01 8.05
N PRO A 27 -3.05 6.53 7.86
CA PRO A 27 -1.94 7.42 7.51
C PRO A 27 -2.16 8.17 6.20
N MET A 28 -2.79 7.54 5.20
CA MET A 28 -3.08 8.21 3.93
C MET A 28 -4.05 9.35 4.14
N THR A 29 -5.16 9.08 4.83
CA THR A 29 -6.17 10.10 5.08
C THR A 29 -5.60 11.27 5.88
N GLU A 30 -4.78 10.97 6.88
CA GLU A 30 -4.13 11.99 7.68
C GLU A 30 -3.19 12.86 6.84
N GLY A 31 -2.39 12.22 5.99
CA GLY A 31 -1.46 12.96 5.13
C GLY A 31 -2.16 13.90 4.16
N LEU A 32 -3.31 13.47 3.65
CA LEU A 32 -4.09 14.26 2.69
C LEU A 32 -4.68 15.53 3.32
N GLN A 33 -4.66 15.66 4.64
CA GLN A 33 -5.23 16.82 5.33
C GLN A 33 -4.27 18.00 5.42
N ALA A 34 -3.03 17.88 4.97
CA ALA A 34 -2.11 19.01 4.95
C ALA A 34 -2.70 20.15 4.11
N SER A 35 -2.52 21.39 4.55
CA SER A 35 -3.15 22.53 3.89
C SER A 35 -2.51 22.86 2.54
N ASP A 36 -1.21 22.59 2.37
CA ASP A 36 -0.55 22.79 1.09
C ASP A 36 -0.85 21.61 0.19
N PRO A 37 -1.42 21.81 -1.02
CA PRO A 37 -1.80 20.68 -1.87
C PRO A 37 -0.62 19.81 -2.30
N ASP A 38 0.56 20.39 -2.52
CA ASP A 38 1.72 19.58 -2.90
C ASP A 38 2.17 18.70 -1.74
N VAL A 39 2.23 19.26 -0.55
CA VAL A 39 2.58 18.50 0.65
C VAL A 39 1.53 17.42 0.93
N ALA A 40 0.24 17.76 0.79
CA ALA A 40 -0.83 16.79 1.00
C ALA A 40 -0.71 15.60 0.05
N PHE A 41 -0.41 15.88 -1.22
CA PHE A 41 -0.22 14.80 -2.19
C PHE A 41 0.91 13.87 -1.76
N VAL A 42 2.05 14.43 -1.42
CA VAL A 42 3.22 13.62 -1.07
C VAL A 42 2.99 12.86 0.23
N ARG A 43 2.43 13.53 1.24
CA ARG A 43 2.15 12.86 2.51
C ARG A 43 1.09 11.78 2.39
N GLY A 44 0.16 11.93 1.45
CA GLY A 44 -0.84 10.91 1.18
C GLY A 44 -0.28 9.75 0.38
N MET A 45 0.59 10.06 -0.60
CA MET A 45 1.12 9.03 -1.48
C MET A 45 2.17 8.13 -0.82
N ILE A 46 2.91 8.62 0.16
CA ILE A 46 3.88 7.76 0.85
C ILE A 46 3.19 6.55 1.48
N PRO A 47 2.17 6.71 2.35
CA PRO A 47 1.46 5.53 2.87
C PRO A 47 0.72 4.75 1.79
N HIS A 48 0.25 5.41 0.73
CA HIS A 48 -0.37 4.70 -0.39
C HIS A 48 0.63 3.77 -1.07
N HIS A 49 1.85 4.27 -1.31
CA HIS A 49 2.92 3.45 -1.88
C HIS A 49 3.30 2.31 -0.93
N GLN A 50 3.35 2.58 0.37
CA GLN A 50 3.63 1.53 1.33
C GLN A 50 2.54 0.46 1.31
N GLY A 51 1.29 0.87 1.15
CA GLY A 51 0.18 -0.07 1.00
C GLY A 51 0.34 -0.95 -0.23
N ALA A 52 0.80 -0.37 -1.35
CA ALA A 52 1.05 -1.15 -2.56
C ALA A 52 2.16 -2.19 -2.32
N ILE A 53 3.21 -1.80 -1.61
CA ILE A 53 4.29 -2.73 -1.26
C ILE A 53 3.75 -3.86 -0.40
N ASP A 54 2.92 -3.53 0.60
CA ASP A 54 2.35 -4.54 1.49
C ASP A 54 1.49 -5.53 0.71
N MET A 55 0.68 -5.04 -0.23
CA MET A 55 -0.15 -5.90 -1.07
C MET A 55 0.70 -6.78 -1.99
N ALA A 56 1.77 -6.21 -2.53
CA ALA A 56 2.70 -6.99 -3.36
C ALA A 56 3.31 -8.15 -2.57
N LYS A 57 3.66 -7.90 -1.31
CA LYS A 57 4.20 -8.96 -0.47
C LYS A 57 3.20 -10.09 -0.24
N VAL A 58 1.91 -9.76 -0.19
CA VAL A 58 0.87 -10.78 -0.01
C VAL A 58 0.84 -11.72 -1.21
N VAL A 59 0.83 -11.18 -2.44
CA VAL A 59 0.77 -12.05 -3.60
C VAL A 59 2.07 -12.85 -3.76
N LEU A 60 3.20 -12.30 -3.34
CA LEU A 60 4.45 -13.07 -3.37
C LEU A 60 4.39 -14.25 -2.42
N GLN A 61 3.71 -14.11 -1.31
CA GLN A 61 3.61 -15.18 -0.32
C GLN A 61 2.56 -16.23 -0.71
N TYR A 62 1.41 -15.81 -1.20
CA TYR A 62 0.27 -16.69 -1.38
C TYR A 62 -0.08 -16.96 -2.84
N GLY A 63 0.37 -16.14 -3.75
CA GLY A 63 0.02 -16.26 -5.16
C GLY A 63 0.78 -17.38 -5.84
N LYS A 64 0.27 -17.80 -7.00
CA LYS A 64 0.88 -18.88 -7.77
C LYS A 64 1.21 -18.50 -9.20
N ASP A 65 0.68 -17.36 -9.66
CA ASP A 65 0.88 -16.93 -11.03
C ASP A 65 2.21 -16.18 -11.17
N ASP A 66 3.03 -16.60 -12.11
CA ASP A 66 4.36 -16.02 -12.29
C ASP A 66 4.29 -14.56 -12.71
N GLN A 67 3.31 -14.20 -13.55
CA GLN A 67 3.19 -12.83 -14.03
C GLN A 67 2.82 -11.87 -12.89
N THR A 68 1.85 -12.23 -12.05
CA THR A 68 1.47 -11.35 -10.95
C THR A 68 2.59 -11.21 -9.95
N LYS A 69 3.36 -12.28 -9.75
CA LYS A 69 4.52 -12.21 -8.86
C LYS A 69 5.61 -11.30 -9.42
N LYS A 70 5.80 -11.33 -10.73
CA LYS A 70 6.76 -10.42 -11.35
C LYS A 70 6.33 -8.97 -11.17
N TRP A 71 5.05 -8.68 -11.41
CA TRP A 71 4.53 -7.34 -11.18
C TRP A 71 4.71 -6.92 -9.73
N ALA A 72 4.47 -7.84 -8.78
CA ALA A 72 4.61 -7.52 -7.37
C ALA A 72 6.06 -7.18 -7.01
N SER A 73 7.01 -7.93 -7.56
CA SER A 73 8.43 -7.63 -7.33
C SER A 73 8.81 -6.26 -7.89
N ASP A 74 8.29 -5.93 -9.07
CA ASP A 74 8.52 -4.63 -9.68
C ASP A 74 7.92 -3.50 -8.83
N VAL A 75 6.71 -3.73 -8.31
CA VAL A 75 6.06 -2.75 -7.42
C VAL A 75 6.92 -2.49 -6.19
N ILE A 76 7.39 -3.54 -5.54
CA ILE A 76 8.20 -3.37 -4.33
C ILE A 76 9.42 -2.50 -4.62
N ARG A 77 10.14 -2.82 -5.69
CA ARG A 77 11.35 -2.07 -6.05
C ARG A 77 11.04 -0.61 -6.38
N ASP A 78 10.05 -0.41 -7.25
CA ASP A 78 9.77 0.93 -7.75
C ASP A 78 9.11 1.83 -6.70
N GLN A 79 8.21 1.25 -5.90
CA GLN A 79 7.52 2.03 -4.87
C GLN A 79 8.48 2.41 -3.74
N GLN A 80 9.43 1.54 -3.39
CA GLN A 80 10.43 1.88 -2.38
C GLN A 80 11.31 3.04 -2.83
N ARG A 81 11.69 3.05 -4.11
CA ARG A 81 12.46 4.15 -4.65
C ARG A 81 11.66 5.44 -4.60
N GLU A 82 10.40 5.39 -4.99
CA GLU A 82 9.54 6.58 -4.99
C GLU A 82 9.27 7.09 -3.58
N ILE A 83 9.11 6.19 -2.61
CA ILE A 83 8.97 6.63 -1.22
C ILE A 83 10.20 7.42 -0.78
N SER A 84 11.38 6.90 -1.11
CA SER A 84 12.62 7.61 -0.75
C SER A 84 12.70 8.99 -1.38
N GLU A 85 12.32 9.09 -2.65
CA GLU A 85 12.31 10.37 -3.36
C GLU A 85 11.33 11.34 -2.72
N MET A 86 10.15 10.86 -2.36
CA MET A 86 9.13 11.70 -1.73
C MET A 86 9.54 12.14 -0.33
N GLN A 87 10.19 11.27 0.42
CA GLN A 87 10.70 11.64 1.74
C GLN A 87 11.77 12.71 1.64
N GLU A 88 12.67 12.61 0.64
CA GLU A 88 13.67 13.65 0.41
C GLU A 88 13.01 14.98 0.05
N TRP A 89 11.99 14.92 -0.81
CA TRP A 89 11.28 16.13 -1.18
C TRP A 89 10.64 16.80 0.04
N LEU A 90 10.05 16.02 0.93
CA LEU A 90 9.43 16.57 2.14
C LEU A 90 10.47 17.25 3.03
N LYS A 91 11.66 16.67 3.17
CA LYS A 91 12.71 17.30 3.96
C LYS A 91 13.06 18.69 3.46
N LYS A 92 12.99 18.90 2.17
CA LYS A 92 13.37 20.17 1.55
C LYS A 92 12.23 21.16 1.47
N ASN A 93 10.99 20.69 1.40
CA ASN A 93 9.87 21.53 1.02
C ASN A 93 8.78 21.65 2.08
N ALA A 94 8.61 20.67 2.96
CA ALA A 94 7.60 20.72 4.01
C ALA A 94 8.17 21.40 5.23
N ARG A 95 7.40 22.32 5.79
CA ARG A 95 7.80 23.03 7.00
C ARG A 95 6.86 22.74 8.12
#